data_7f0b9a958c4ec00eca08d4553d9d1c35
#
_entry.id   7f0b9a958c4ec00eca08d4553d9d1c35
#
_cell.length_a   1.000
_cell.length_b   1.000
_cell.length_c   1.000
_cell.angle_alpha   90.00
_cell.angle_beta   90.00
_cell.angle_gamma   90.00
#
_symmetry.space_group_name_H-M   'P 1'
#
loop_
_entity.id
_entity.type
_entity.pdbx_description
1 polymer ?
#
loop_
_entity_poly.entity_id
_entity_poly.type
_entity_poly.pdbx_seq_one_letter_code
_entity_poly.pdbx_strand_id
1 'polypeptide(L)'
;MSYIARAACRSTFARRLAAAIYFGASSVNPPLERSRRRRRLASLVILALICGQSCGKIGAPIPPARFTERTSELSAIQRGSSIVLTWPAPSLTQKDSSRSYISRVDIYRLTEQVGEEPVLDLDDYLQSARVVGFLDRAALEAQISLLGRLQFTDSIGLAQASSNTRLRYAVRYVNNREQPAVFSNTVAVEPAAKVALPPRELRAVAPGQDVVSLTWAAPEANVDGTQPASLAGYNVYRRPAKREAGGNVLNGEPVTETTFNDTKFVYKSDYVYFVRSLSQGATGLIESADSEPFAFTPIDTFAPAAPHPVSIASANGTISLFWPSSPERDVVGYNIYRAASGNAPETEWVKLNDQPIAPVTFRDDRVVIDQVYSYRVTAIDRFNNESPPSKVVTETAHP
;
A
#
# COMPACT_ATOMS: atom_id res chain seq x y z
N MET A 1 -24.87 -33.86 31.27
CA MET A 1 -24.71 -33.66 32.74
C MET A 1 -24.47 -32.20 32.95
N SER A 2 -25.51 -31.51 33.25
CA SER A 2 -25.93 -30.97 34.58
C SER A 2 -25.17 -29.68 34.90
N TYR A 3 -25.69 -28.59 35.25
CA TYR A 3 -26.98 -28.00 35.60
C TYR A 3 -26.66 -26.58 36.12
N ILE A 4 -27.38 -25.57 35.67
CA ILE A 4 -28.11 -24.53 36.40
C ILE A 4 -27.40 -23.93 37.64
N ALA A 5 -27.25 -22.59 37.61
CA ALA A 5 -27.58 -21.72 38.72
C ALA A 5 -28.00 -20.33 38.24
N ARG A 6 -29.31 -20.09 38.20
CA ARG A 6 -29.99 -18.80 38.33
C ARG A 6 -30.09 -18.45 39.81
N ALA A 7 -29.82 -17.24 40.19
CA ALA A 7 -30.38 -16.56 41.39
C ALA A 7 -30.10 -15.07 41.17
N ALA A 8 -31.07 -14.26 40.87
CA ALA A 8 -32.07 -13.68 41.77
C ALA A 8 -31.42 -12.79 42.84
N CYS A 9 -31.31 -11.50 42.53
CA CYS A 9 -31.23 -10.45 43.54
C CYS A 9 -32.25 -9.37 43.19
N ARG A 10 -33.48 -9.58 43.66
CA ARG A 10 -34.53 -8.58 43.70
C ARG A 10 -34.95 -8.43 45.16
N SER A 11 -35.19 -7.15 45.54
CA SER A 11 -36.00 -6.71 46.66
C SER A 11 -35.44 -6.82 48.07
N THR A 12 -34.78 -5.76 48.53
CA THR A 12 -34.73 -5.44 49.98
C THR A 12 -34.59 -3.94 50.26
N PHE A 13 -35.20 -3.07 49.47
CA PHE A 13 -35.17 -1.61 49.78
C PHE A 13 -36.53 -0.93 49.84
N ALA A 14 -37.65 -1.65 49.71
CA ALA A 14 -39.00 -1.07 49.69
C ALA A 14 -39.91 -1.44 50.88
N ARG A 15 -39.37 -1.96 52.00
CA ARG A 15 -40.18 -2.41 53.15
C ARG A 15 -39.80 -1.80 54.52
N ARG A 16 -39.11 -0.65 54.58
CA ARG A 16 -38.81 0.01 55.86
C ARG A 16 -39.34 1.44 56.04
N LEU A 17 -40.36 1.88 55.30
CA LEU A 17 -40.96 3.21 55.44
C LEU A 17 -42.46 3.19 55.73
N ALA A 18 -43.10 2.03 56.03
CA ALA A 18 -44.56 1.94 56.27
C ALA A 18 -44.97 1.49 57.71
N ALA A 19 -44.05 1.49 58.70
CA ALA A 19 -44.33 0.94 60.01
C ALA A 19 -44.16 1.93 61.18
N ALA A 20 -44.29 3.25 60.94
CA ALA A 20 -44.11 4.23 61.98
C ALA A 20 -45.30 5.25 62.15
N ILE A 21 -46.49 4.89 61.70
CA ILE A 21 -47.68 5.69 61.94
C ILE A 21 -48.83 4.78 62.33
N TYR A 22 -48.78 4.27 63.55
CA TYR A 22 -49.95 3.84 64.30
C TYR A 22 -49.47 3.44 65.71
N PHE A 23 -49.68 4.28 66.71
CA PHE A 23 -50.10 3.99 68.08
C PHE A 23 -49.96 5.24 68.97
N GLY A 24 -51.03 5.58 69.63
CA GLY A 24 -51.05 6.30 70.90
C GLY A 24 -51.77 7.61 70.95
N ALA A 25 -53.07 7.53 70.92
CA ALA A 25 -53.90 8.58 71.54
C ALA A 25 -54.11 8.28 73.02
N SER A 26 -53.73 9.17 73.92
CA SER A 26 -54.38 9.34 75.21
C SER A 26 -53.88 10.61 75.89
N SER A 27 -54.84 11.52 76.11
CA SER A 27 -55.15 12.44 77.19
C SER A 27 -54.03 13.25 77.91
N VAL A 28 -54.33 14.53 78.01
CA VAL A 28 -54.28 15.50 79.12
C VAL A 28 -53.63 16.82 78.70
N ASN A 29 -54.44 17.89 78.81
CA ASN A 29 -54.10 19.31 78.63
C ASN A 29 -53.17 19.83 79.77
N PRO A 30 -52.49 20.93 79.66
CA PRO A 30 -52.96 22.26 79.28
C PRO A 30 -51.94 23.21 78.59
N PRO A 31 -52.20 24.51 78.55
CA PRO A 31 -52.05 25.34 77.36
C PRO A 31 -50.83 26.31 77.49
N LEU A 32 -49.78 26.15 76.78
CA LEU A 32 -48.77 27.21 76.49
C LEU A 32 -47.79 26.92 75.31
N GLU A 33 -48.04 25.89 74.57
CA GLU A 33 -47.12 25.56 73.45
C GLU A 33 -47.68 25.90 72.08
N ARG A 34 -48.88 26.52 71.94
CA ARG A 34 -49.44 26.80 70.61
C ARG A 34 -48.68 27.86 69.77
N SER A 35 -47.85 28.70 70.39
CA SER A 35 -47.09 29.72 69.62
C SER A 35 -45.80 29.25 69.02
N ARG A 36 -45.15 28.25 69.65
CA ARG A 36 -43.90 27.73 69.14
C ARG A 36 -44.07 26.67 68.01
N ARG A 37 -45.17 25.90 68.04
CA ARG A 37 -45.47 24.96 66.96
C ARG A 37 -45.90 25.67 65.69
N ARG A 38 -46.67 26.75 65.72
CA ARG A 38 -47.02 27.55 64.55
C ARG A 38 -45.81 28.20 63.88
N ARG A 39 -44.84 28.67 64.65
CA ARG A 39 -43.59 29.22 64.13
C ARG A 39 -42.70 28.15 63.46
N ARG A 40 -42.63 26.95 64.03
CA ARG A 40 -41.87 25.84 63.44
C ARG A 40 -42.55 25.24 62.22
N LEU A 41 -43.87 25.16 62.16
CA LEU A 41 -44.59 24.74 60.96
C LEU A 41 -44.54 25.80 59.85
N ALA A 42 -44.64 27.10 60.19
CA ALA A 42 -44.41 28.15 59.21
C ALA A 42 -43.01 28.19 58.66
N SER A 43 -41.98 27.96 59.49
CA SER A 43 -40.59 27.87 59.02
C SER A 43 -40.32 26.63 58.17
N LEU A 44 -40.93 25.48 58.45
CA LEU A 44 -40.82 24.27 57.61
C LEU A 44 -41.58 24.41 56.28
N VAL A 45 -42.71 25.08 56.25
CA VAL A 45 -43.45 25.34 55.01
C VAL A 45 -42.74 26.38 54.15
N ILE A 46 -42.10 27.40 54.76
CA ILE A 46 -41.30 28.39 54.03
C ILE A 46 -40.01 27.74 53.48
N LEU A 47 -39.39 26.84 54.24
CA LEU A 47 -38.21 26.09 53.74
C LEU A 47 -38.57 25.10 52.62
N ALA A 48 -39.75 24.45 52.69
CA ALA A 48 -40.26 23.59 51.62
C ALA A 48 -40.68 24.38 50.36
N LEU A 49 -41.17 25.62 50.53
CA LEU A 49 -41.49 26.52 49.39
C LEU A 49 -40.22 27.11 48.72
N ILE A 50 -39.11 27.29 49.47
CA ILE A 50 -37.84 27.77 48.92
C ILE A 50 -37.13 26.64 48.18
N CYS A 51 -37.23 25.37 48.61
CA CYS A 51 -36.68 24.21 47.89
C CYS A 51 -37.51 23.83 46.63
N GLY A 52 -38.78 24.26 46.51
CA GLY A 52 -39.61 23.97 45.38
C GLY A 52 -39.45 24.90 44.17
N GLN A 53 -38.64 25.96 44.27
CA GLN A 53 -38.40 26.91 43.18
C GLN A 53 -37.08 26.72 42.44
N SER A 54 -36.32 25.66 42.77
CA SER A 54 -35.16 25.23 41.97
C SER A 54 -35.63 24.32 40.83
N CYS A 55 -36.66 24.71 40.09
CA CYS A 55 -36.85 24.19 38.74
C CYS A 55 -35.72 24.79 37.88
N GLY A 56 -34.59 24.12 37.86
CA GLY A 56 -33.66 24.30 36.76
C GLY A 56 -34.46 24.17 35.46
N LYS A 57 -34.45 25.18 34.62
CA LYS A 57 -34.92 25.03 33.24
C LYS A 57 -34.17 23.83 32.67
N ILE A 58 -34.83 22.67 32.59
CA ILE A 58 -34.39 21.57 31.78
C ILE A 58 -34.43 22.13 30.36
N GLY A 59 -33.28 22.60 29.88
CA GLY A 59 -33.13 22.92 28.48
C GLY A 59 -33.57 21.70 27.66
N ALA A 60 -34.16 21.91 26.50
CA ALA A 60 -34.46 20.82 25.59
C ALA A 60 -33.19 19.90 25.53
N PRO A 61 -33.36 18.58 25.64
CA PRO A 61 -32.21 17.67 25.59
C PRO A 61 -31.43 18.01 24.33
N ILE A 62 -30.18 18.42 24.53
CA ILE A 62 -29.24 18.65 23.41
C ILE A 62 -29.20 17.31 22.70
N PRO A 63 -29.65 17.24 21.43
CA PRO A 63 -29.55 15.98 20.70
C PRO A 63 -28.11 15.51 20.77
N PRO A 64 -27.83 14.22 21.02
CA PRO A 64 -26.47 13.71 21.10
C PRO A 64 -25.72 14.17 19.86
N ALA A 65 -24.55 14.77 20.05
CA ALA A 65 -23.71 15.21 18.94
C ALA A 65 -23.57 14.03 17.96
N ARG A 66 -24.19 14.15 16.79
CA ARG A 66 -24.12 13.11 15.78
C ARG A 66 -22.68 13.08 15.28
N PHE A 67 -22.04 11.96 15.43
CA PHE A 67 -20.78 11.70 14.76
C PHE A 67 -21.05 11.57 13.26
N THR A 68 -20.62 12.57 12.49
CA THR A 68 -21.02 12.74 11.09
C THR A 68 -19.96 12.27 10.09
N GLU A 69 -18.82 11.75 10.57
CA GLU A 69 -17.75 11.26 9.68
C GLU A 69 -18.28 10.17 8.75
N ARG A 70 -18.06 10.35 7.46
CA ARG A 70 -18.59 9.45 6.43
C ARG A 70 -17.64 9.46 5.23
N THR A 71 -17.45 8.31 4.58
CA THR A 71 -16.91 8.25 3.22
C THR A 71 -18.03 8.06 2.18
N SER A 72 -17.89 8.69 1.03
CA SER A 72 -18.79 8.55 -0.13
C SER A 72 -18.09 7.94 -1.34
N GLU A 73 -16.85 7.48 -1.16
CA GLU A 73 -15.98 6.96 -2.24
C GLU A 73 -15.54 5.52 -1.96
N LEU A 74 -16.38 4.75 -1.26
CA LEU A 74 -16.16 3.31 -1.11
C LEU A 74 -16.25 2.66 -2.49
N SER A 75 -15.23 1.86 -2.83
CA SER A 75 -15.17 1.03 -4.03
C SER A 75 -14.85 -0.41 -3.67
N ALA A 76 -15.26 -1.34 -4.51
CA ALA A 76 -15.05 -2.77 -4.31
C ALA A 76 -14.66 -3.42 -5.64
N ILE A 77 -13.65 -4.29 -5.60
CA ILE A 77 -13.22 -5.11 -6.74
C ILE A 77 -13.00 -6.55 -6.27
N GLN A 78 -13.26 -7.50 -7.16
CA GLN A 78 -12.83 -8.88 -6.91
C GLN A 78 -11.34 -9.03 -7.25
N ARG A 79 -10.63 -9.77 -6.39
CA ARG A 79 -9.25 -10.20 -6.61
C ARG A 79 -9.10 -11.67 -6.19
N GLY A 80 -8.99 -12.54 -7.17
CA GLY A 80 -9.03 -14.00 -6.91
C GLY A 80 -10.29 -14.40 -6.15
N SER A 81 -10.13 -15.03 -5.00
CA SER A 81 -11.21 -15.46 -4.09
C SER A 81 -11.59 -14.40 -3.03
N SER A 82 -11.21 -13.15 -3.22
CA SER A 82 -11.46 -12.09 -2.24
C SER A 82 -12.09 -10.87 -2.87
N ILE A 83 -12.85 -10.11 -2.08
CA ILE A 83 -13.30 -8.77 -2.45
C ILE A 83 -12.42 -7.75 -1.72
N VAL A 84 -11.80 -6.87 -2.47
CA VAL A 84 -10.96 -5.80 -1.95
C VAL A 84 -11.77 -4.51 -1.95
N LEU A 85 -12.04 -3.99 -0.77
CA LEU A 85 -12.68 -2.71 -0.53
C LEU A 85 -11.62 -1.63 -0.39
N THR A 86 -11.82 -0.48 -1.02
CA THR A 86 -10.91 0.67 -0.87
C THR A 86 -11.70 1.97 -0.77
N TRP A 87 -11.21 2.90 0.07
CA TRP A 87 -11.78 4.24 0.22
C TRP A 87 -10.72 5.23 0.71
N PRO A 88 -10.95 6.55 0.52
CA PRO A 88 -10.04 7.58 1.01
C PRO A 88 -9.89 7.54 2.52
N ALA A 89 -8.70 7.87 2.98
CA ALA A 89 -8.44 8.00 4.41
C ALA A 89 -9.23 9.18 5.00
N PRO A 90 -9.93 8.98 6.13
CA PRO A 90 -10.55 10.09 6.85
C PRO A 90 -9.49 10.96 7.52
N SER A 91 -9.85 12.20 7.85
CA SER A 91 -9.00 13.03 8.71
C SER A 91 -9.02 12.44 10.13
N LEU A 92 -7.91 11.87 10.57
CA LEU A 92 -7.77 11.35 11.94
C LEU A 92 -7.51 12.44 12.98
N THR A 93 -7.12 13.64 12.53
CA THR A 93 -6.88 14.81 13.36
C THR A 93 -8.12 15.70 13.40
N GLN A 94 -8.98 15.51 14.39
CA GLN A 94 -9.97 16.54 14.67
C GLN A 94 -9.29 17.74 15.35
N LYS A 95 -9.31 18.87 14.68
CA LYS A 95 -8.87 20.18 15.23
C LYS A 95 -9.87 20.73 16.28
N ASP A 96 -10.94 20.02 16.57
CA ASP A 96 -11.99 20.51 17.44
C ASP A 96 -11.90 19.87 18.83
N SER A 97 -12.13 20.69 19.84
CA SER A 97 -12.09 20.37 21.28
C SER A 97 -13.08 19.30 21.75
N SER A 98 -13.87 18.72 20.84
CA SER A 98 -14.70 17.56 21.14
C SER A 98 -13.79 16.32 21.20
N ARG A 99 -13.61 15.76 22.37
CA ARG A 99 -12.83 14.55 22.67
C ARG A 99 -13.28 13.27 21.96
N SER A 100 -13.85 13.37 20.75
CA SER A 100 -14.36 12.26 19.96
C SER A 100 -13.48 12.06 18.73
N TYR A 101 -12.94 10.86 18.55
CA TYR A 101 -12.12 10.48 17.42
C TYR A 101 -12.55 9.11 16.88
N ILE A 102 -12.23 8.81 15.63
CA ILE A 102 -12.49 7.50 15.02
C ILE A 102 -11.64 6.45 15.75
N SER A 103 -12.31 5.46 16.37
CA SER A 103 -11.65 4.32 17.03
C SER A 103 -11.54 3.11 16.12
N ARG A 104 -12.53 2.88 15.25
CA ARG A 104 -12.55 1.79 14.28
C ARG A 104 -13.47 2.08 13.10
N VAL A 105 -13.36 1.25 12.08
CA VAL A 105 -14.29 1.17 10.95
C VAL A 105 -14.86 -0.23 10.89
N ASP A 106 -16.17 -0.36 10.98
CA ASP A 106 -16.87 -1.63 10.81
C ASP A 106 -17.21 -1.83 9.33
N ILE A 107 -17.00 -3.03 8.80
CA ILE A 107 -17.26 -3.42 7.42
C ILE A 107 -18.49 -4.33 7.39
N TYR A 108 -19.49 -3.91 6.63
CA TYR A 108 -20.77 -4.60 6.50
C TYR A 108 -20.88 -5.24 5.13
N ARG A 109 -21.44 -6.46 5.09
CA ARG A 109 -21.76 -7.19 3.87
C ARG A 109 -23.18 -7.70 3.92
N LEU A 110 -23.94 -7.44 2.86
CA LEU A 110 -25.23 -8.08 2.55
C LEU A 110 -25.04 -9.02 1.38
N THR A 111 -25.60 -10.22 1.46
CA THR A 111 -25.64 -11.20 0.38
C THR A 111 -27.04 -11.21 -0.22
N GLU A 112 -27.16 -10.86 -1.49
CA GLU A 112 -28.40 -10.80 -2.27
C GLU A 112 -28.34 -11.85 -3.39
N GLN A 113 -29.49 -12.29 -3.90
CA GLN A 113 -29.56 -13.10 -5.11
C GLN A 113 -29.58 -12.20 -6.35
N VAL A 114 -28.84 -12.58 -7.38
CA VAL A 114 -28.88 -11.85 -8.67
C VAL A 114 -30.26 -12.10 -9.31
N GLY A 115 -30.93 -11.03 -9.73
CA GLY A 115 -32.29 -11.08 -10.28
C GLY A 115 -33.38 -10.65 -9.27
N GLU A 116 -33.09 -10.58 -7.99
CA GLU A 116 -33.97 -9.95 -7.02
C GLU A 116 -33.76 -8.42 -6.99
N GLU A 117 -34.79 -7.67 -6.59
CA GLU A 117 -34.64 -6.23 -6.42
C GLU A 117 -33.56 -5.93 -5.36
N PRO A 118 -32.61 -5.05 -5.67
CA PRO A 118 -31.52 -4.74 -4.75
C PRO A 118 -32.07 -3.98 -3.53
N VAL A 119 -31.59 -4.33 -2.34
CA VAL A 119 -31.87 -3.59 -1.11
C VAL A 119 -31.19 -2.22 -1.19
N LEU A 120 -31.96 -1.19 -1.48
CA LEU A 120 -31.48 0.20 -1.61
C LEU A 120 -31.77 1.03 -0.37
N ASP A 121 -32.78 0.65 0.42
CA ASP A 121 -33.10 1.32 1.67
C ASP A 121 -32.07 1.00 2.76
N LEU A 122 -31.66 2.03 3.49
CA LEU A 122 -30.59 1.89 4.50
C LEU A 122 -31.06 1.13 5.73
N ASP A 123 -32.33 1.25 6.10
CA ASP A 123 -32.88 0.58 7.29
C ASP A 123 -33.04 -0.92 7.01
N ASP A 124 -33.48 -1.30 5.82
CA ASP A 124 -33.56 -2.69 5.37
C ASP A 124 -32.16 -3.31 5.25
N TYR A 125 -31.19 -2.53 4.73
CA TYR A 125 -29.80 -2.95 4.69
C TYR A 125 -29.24 -3.26 6.08
N LEU A 126 -29.52 -2.38 7.07
CA LEU A 126 -29.08 -2.55 8.46
C LEU A 126 -29.62 -3.80 9.13
N GLN A 127 -30.86 -4.19 8.80
CA GLN A 127 -31.49 -5.38 9.36
C GLN A 127 -30.90 -6.67 8.80
N SER A 128 -30.42 -6.64 7.56
CA SER A 128 -30.01 -7.83 6.80
C SER A 128 -28.51 -7.98 6.65
N ALA A 129 -27.75 -6.88 6.69
CA ALA A 129 -26.29 -6.89 6.55
C ALA A 129 -25.59 -7.40 7.82
N ARG A 130 -24.46 -8.09 7.62
CA ARG A 130 -23.63 -8.60 8.71
C ARG A 130 -22.27 -7.88 8.72
N VAL A 131 -21.73 -7.66 9.90
CA VAL A 131 -20.34 -7.22 10.06
C VAL A 131 -19.42 -8.36 9.70
N VAL A 132 -18.58 -8.18 8.67
CA VAL A 132 -17.61 -9.19 8.19
C VAL A 132 -16.19 -8.91 8.68
N GLY A 133 -15.96 -7.74 9.27
CA GLY A 133 -14.68 -7.38 9.86
C GLY A 133 -14.67 -5.92 10.30
N PHE A 134 -13.53 -5.51 10.82
CA PHE A 134 -13.28 -4.12 11.21
C PHE A 134 -11.81 -3.77 11.04
N LEU A 135 -11.51 -2.48 10.92
CA LEU A 135 -10.17 -1.92 11.07
C LEU A 135 -10.13 -1.12 12.37
N ASP A 136 -9.29 -1.52 13.30
CA ASP A 136 -9.07 -0.79 14.54
C ASP A 136 -8.20 0.45 14.31
N ARG A 137 -8.00 1.25 15.35
CA ARG A 137 -7.25 2.49 15.29
C ARG A 137 -5.81 2.27 14.81
N ALA A 138 -5.16 1.23 15.26
CA ALA A 138 -3.78 0.93 14.89
C ALA A 138 -3.67 0.57 13.39
N ALA A 139 -4.59 -0.26 12.90
CA ALA A 139 -4.67 -0.61 11.48
C ALA A 139 -4.98 0.61 10.60
N LEU A 140 -5.86 1.51 11.05
CA LEU A 140 -6.17 2.76 10.35
C LEU A 140 -4.92 3.64 10.20
N GLU A 141 -4.20 3.88 11.30
CA GLU A 141 -2.99 4.72 11.29
C GLU A 141 -1.88 4.12 10.43
N ALA A 142 -1.66 2.82 10.52
CA ALA A 142 -0.68 2.10 9.71
C ALA A 142 -1.00 2.20 8.22
N GLN A 143 -2.25 1.94 7.81
CA GLN A 143 -2.66 2.01 6.40
C GLN A 143 -2.62 3.43 5.85
N ILE A 144 -3.02 4.44 6.61
CA ILE A 144 -2.95 5.84 6.20
C ILE A 144 -1.50 6.25 5.96
N SER A 145 -0.59 5.87 6.87
CA SER A 145 0.85 6.16 6.74
C SER A 145 1.46 5.47 5.52
N LEU A 146 1.08 4.21 5.27
CA LEU A 146 1.68 3.38 4.23
C LEU A 146 1.08 3.63 2.84
N LEU A 147 -0.24 3.76 2.75
CA LEU A 147 -1.00 3.75 1.49
C LEU A 147 -1.68 5.09 1.17
N GLY A 148 -1.85 5.98 2.17
CA GLY A 148 -2.64 7.20 2.04
C GLY A 148 -4.15 6.95 1.84
N ARG A 149 -4.60 5.71 1.98
CA ARG A 149 -5.98 5.24 1.81
C ARG A 149 -6.25 4.04 2.70
N LEU A 150 -7.52 3.72 2.90
CA LEU A 150 -7.93 2.54 3.63
C LEU A 150 -8.30 1.40 2.69
N GLN A 151 -7.99 0.18 3.10
CA GLN A 151 -8.29 -1.04 2.38
C GLN A 151 -8.72 -2.13 3.37
N PHE A 152 -9.72 -2.92 2.96
CA PHE A 152 -10.10 -4.14 3.66
C PHE A 152 -10.28 -5.27 2.64
N THR A 153 -9.83 -6.47 2.97
CA THR A 153 -9.97 -7.66 2.12
C THR A 153 -10.92 -8.63 2.79
N ASP A 154 -12.05 -8.88 2.14
CA ASP A 154 -13.02 -9.88 2.55
C ASP A 154 -12.81 -11.16 1.73
N SER A 155 -12.39 -12.24 2.39
CA SER A 155 -12.24 -13.55 1.75
C SER A 155 -13.60 -14.21 1.59
N ILE A 156 -14.01 -14.41 0.34
CA ILE A 156 -15.28 -15.05 0.02
C ILE A 156 -15.07 -16.56 -0.22
N GLY A 157 -15.97 -17.38 0.33
CA GLY A 157 -15.95 -18.81 0.05
C GLY A 157 -16.34 -19.13 -1.40
N LEU A 158 -15.85 -20.26 -1.94
CA LEU A 158 -16.17 -20.72 -3.30
C LEU A 158 -17.69 -20.84 -3.53
N ALA A 159 -18.45 -21.24 -2.50
CA ALA A 159 -19.92 -21.31 -2.58
C ALA A 159 -20.56 -19.94 -2.88
N GLN A 160 -20.01 -18.85 -2.37
CA GLN A 160 -20.50 -17.50 -2.64
C GLN A 160 -20.11 -17.01 -4.03
N ALA A 161 -18.95 -17.42 -4.54
CA ALA A 161 -18.52 -17.11 -5.89
C ALA A 161 -19.25 -17.95 -6.96
N SER A 162 -19.68 -19.18 -6.62
CA SER A 162 -20.38 -20.09 -7.52
C SER A 162 -21.89 -19.94 -7.52
N SER A 163 -22.46 -19.31 -6.50
CA SER A 163 -23.90 -19.02 -6.44
C SER A 163 -24.18 -17.71 -7.16
N ASN A 164 -25.32 -17.63 -7.81
CA ASN A 164 -25.81 -16.40 -8.47
C ASN A 164 -26.10 -15.29 -7.43
N THR A 165 -25.05 -14.85 -6.74
CA THR A 165 -25.12 -13.93 -5.61
C THR A 165 -24.49 -12.58 -5.94
N ARG A 166 -25.05 -11.53 -5.34
CA ARG A 166 -24.50 -10.18 -5.31
C ARG A 166 -24.09 -9.86 -3.88
N LEU A 167 -22.87 -9.42 -3.68
CA LEU A 167 -22.33 -8.98 -2.38
C LEU A 167 -22.35 -7.46 -2.34
N ARG A 168 -23.14 -6.89 -1.43
CA ARG A 168 -23.24 -5.45 -1.24
C ARG A 168 -22.51 -5.05 0.04
N TYR A 169 -21.62 -4.09 -0.07
CA TYR A 169 -20.78 -3.62 1.03
C TYR A 169 -21.08 -2.18 1.40
N ALA A 170 -20.93 -1.88 2.67
CA ALA A 170 -20.83 -0.52 3.21
C ALA A 170 -19.85 -0.51 4.37
N VAL A 171 -19.27 0.64 4.66
CA VAL A 171 -18.41 0.85 5.84
C VAL A 171 -19.04 1.90 6.75
N ARG A 172 -18.71 1.79 8.05
CA ARG A 172 -19.25 2.67 9.06
C ARG A 172 -18.20 3.01 10.10
N TYR A 173 -17.88 4.28 10.26
CA TYR A 173 -16.97 4.72 11.31
C TYR A 173 -17.62 4.63 12.67
N VAL A 174 -16.83 4.28 13.68
CA VAL A 174 -17.24 4.25 15.09
C VAL A 174 -16.23 5.06 15.88
N ASN A 175 -16.74 5.93 16.75
CA ASN A 175 -15.88 6.76 17.58
C ASN A 175 -15.45 6.04 18.88
N ASN A 176 -14.57 6.68 19.65
CA ASN A 176 -14.08 6.19 20.94
C ASN A 176 -15.14 6.09 22.05
N ARG A 177 -16.39 6.49 21.79
CA ARG A 177 -17.55 6.35 22.67
C ARG A 177 -18.54 5.31 22.17
N GLU A 178 -18.10 4.44 21.25
CA GLU A 178 -18.94 3.42 20.61
C GLU A 178 -20.16 3.99 19.86
N GLN A 179 -20.10 5.26 19.45
CA GLN A 179 -21.17 5.87 18.67
C GLN A 179 -20.86 5.69 17.18
N PRO A 180 -21.77 5.05 16.43
CA PRO A 180 -21.59 4.85 15.00
C PRO A 180 -21.95 6.12 14.21
N ALA A 181 -21.20 6.36 13.15
CA ALA A 181 -21.47 7.38 12.15
C ALA A 181 -22.58 6.98 11.17
N VAL A 182 -22.83 7.81 10.17
CA VAL A 182 -23.64 7.45 9.00
C VAL A 182 -22.86 6.47 8.12
N PHE A 183 -23.55 5.58 7.42
CA PHE A 183 -22.90 4.66 6.46
C PHE A 183 -22.28 5.39 5.27
N SER A 184 -21.27 4.75 4.67
CA SER A 184 -20.75 5.11 3.35
C SER A 184 -21.84 4.97 2.26
N ASN A 185 -21.47 5.29 1.01
CA ASN A 185 -22.17 4.72 -0.13
C ASN A 185 -22.12 3.19 -0.07
N THR A 186 -23.10 2.50 -0.65
CA THR A 186 -23.04 1.05 -0.86
C THR A 186 -22.39 0.74 -2.19
N VAL A 187 -21.64 -0.36 -2.27
CA VAL A 187 -21.06 -0.89 -3.50
C VAL A 187 -21.43 -2.36 -3.62
N ALA A 188 -21.69 -2.82 -4.84
CA ALA A 188 -22.09 -4.20 -5.08
C ALA A 188 -21.10 -4.86 -6.04
N VAL A 189 -20.81 -6.14 -5.78
CA VAL A 189 -19.97 -6.99 -6.62
C VAL A 189 -20.69 -8.32 -6.83
N GLU A 190 -20.70 -8.82 -8.06
CA GLU A 190 -21.16 -10.17 -8.41
C GLU A 190 -19.92 -11.04 -8.61
N PRO A 191 -19.54 -11.87 -7.61
CA PRO A 191 -18.31 -12.61 -7.67
C PRO A 191 -18.32 -13.67 -8.76
N ALA A 192 -17.24 -13.75 -9.53
CA ALA A 192 -17.02 -14.83 -10.49
C ALA A 192 -16.23 -15.97 -9.85
N ALA A 193 -16.65 -17.21 -10.09
CA ALA A 193 -15.95 -18.41 -9.61
C ALA A 193 -14.74 -18.76 -10.50
N LYS A 194 -14.89 -18.60 -11.81
CA LYS A 194 -13.87 -18.95 -12.81
C LYS A 194 -12.86 -17.80 -12.96
N VAL A 195 -12.07 -17.56 -11.93
CA VAL A 195 -10.96 -16.61 -11.94
C VAL A 195 -9.66 -17.41 -11.92
N ALA A 196 -8.78 -17.17 -12.89
CA ALA A 196 -7.50 -17.88 -13.00
C ALA A 196 -6.66 -17.69 -11.73
N LEU A 197 -5.97 -18.75 -11.31
CA LEU A 197 -4.97 -18.66 -10.23
C LEU A 197 -3.84 -17.70 -10.59
N PRO A 198 -3.05 -17.21 -9.62
CA PRO A 198 -1.88 -16.40 -9.89
C PRO A 198 -0.86 -17.14 -10.77
N PRO A 199 -0.06 -16.43 -11.59
CA PRO A 199 1.08 -16.99 -12.27
C PRO A 199 2.11 -17.54 -11.26
N ARG A 200 2.93 -18.49 -11.71
CA ARG A 200 3.97 -19.13 -10.90
C ARG A 200 5.35 -18.89 -11.48
N GLU A 201 6.38 -19.16 -10.71
CA GLU A 201 7.77 -19.19 -11.17
C GLU A 201 8.24 -17.87 -11.82
N LEU A 202 7.78 -16.74 -11.30
CA LEU A 202 8.25 -15.44 -11.78
C LEU A 202 9.78 -15.33 -11.64
N ARG A 203 10.44 -14.89 -12.72
CA ARG A 203 11.87 -14.60 -12.79
C ARG A 203 12.08 -13.25 -13.43
N ALA A 204 13.22 -12.61 -13.07
CA ALA A 204 13.69 -11.39 -13.70
C ALA A 204 15.18 -11.54 -14.01
N VAL A 205 15.57 -11.12 -15.19
CA VAL A 205 16.97 -11.06 -15.65
C VAL A 205 17.19 -9.75 -16.40
N ALA A 206 18.41 -9.26 -16.44
CA ALA A 206 18.83 -8.14 -17.30
C ALA A 206 19.65 -8.70 -18.46
N PRO A 207 19.03 -9.05 -19.60
CA PRO A 207 19.75 -9.63 -20.75
C PRO A 207 20.49 -8.58 -21.59
N GLY A 208 20.24 -7.30 -21.35
CA GLY A 208 20.85 -6.17 -22.04
C GLY A 208 20.77 -4.89 -21.21
N GLN A 209 21.43 -3.86 -21.68
CA GLN A 209 21.65 -2.61 -20.96
C GLN A 209 20.34 -1.89 -20.56
N ASP A 210 19.32 -1.89 -21.41
CA ASP A 210 18.12 -1.10 -21.22
C ASP A 210 16.86 -1.95 -20.96
N VAL A 211 17.02 -3.20 -20.53
CA VAL A 211 15.89 -4.11 -20.37
C VAL A 211 16.03 -5.03 -19.16
N VAL A 212 14.96 -5.13 -18.39
CA VAL A 212 14.72 -6.20 -17.43
C VAL A 212 13.64 -7.10 -18.01
N SER A 213 14.00 -8.32 -18.34
CA SER A 213 13.09 -9.32 -18.90
C SER A 213 12.49 -10.16 -17.78
N LEU A 214 11.17 -10.21 -17.72
CA LEU A 214 10.38 -10.98 -16.77
C LEU A 214 9.79 -12.19 -17.50
N THR A 215 9.79 -13.35 -16.85
CA THR A 215 9.16 -14.58 -17.34
C THR A 215 8.44 -15.28 -16.21
N TRP A 216 7.33 -15.97 -16.51
CA TRP A 216 6.54 -16.71 -15.53
C TRP A 216 5.86 -17.91 -16.17
N ALA A 217 5.37 -18.83 -15.34
CA ALA A 217 4.52 -19.93 -15.77
C ALA A 217 3.05 -19.54 -15.69
N ALA A 218 2.29 -19.87 -16.72
CA ALA A 218 0.84 -19.66 -16.75
C ALA A 218 0.13 -20.47 -15.65
N PRO A 219 -1.01 -19.99 -15.09
CA PRO A 219 -1.84 -20.79 -14.21
C PRO A 219 -2.53 -21.92 -14.99
N GLU A 220 -2.68 -23.09 -14.37
CA GLU A 220 -3.34 -24.24 -14.95
C GLU A 220 -4.83 -24.29 -14.65
N ALA A 221 -5.24 -23.71 -13.52
CA ALA A 221 -6.59 -23.83 -12.98
C ALA A 221 -7.15 -22.46 -12.54
N ASN A 222 -8.45 -22.45 -12.28
CA ASN A 222 -9.18 -21.37 -11.65
C ASN A 222 -9.21 -21.53 -10.12
N VAL A 223 -9.63 -20.47 -9.42
CA VAL A 223 -9.78 -20.44 -7.95
C VAL A 223 -10.73 -21.53 -7.46
N ASP A 224 -11.76 -21.89 -8.24
CA ASP A 224 -12.72 -22.96 -7.95
C ASP A 224 -12.20 -24.37 -8.26
N GLY A 225 -10.95 -24.49 -8.71
CA GLY A 225 -10.31 -25.76 -9.08
C GLY A 225 -10.63 -26.26 -10.49
N THR A 226 -11.50 -25.57 -11.23
CA THR A 226 -11.81 -25.95 -12.63
C THR A 226 -10.61 -25.69 -13.55
N GLN A 227 -10.48 -26.52 -14.58
CA GLN A 227 -9.45 -26.45 -15.62
C GLN A 227 -10.09 -26.46 -17.01
N PRO A 228 -9.45 -25.86 -18.01
CA PRO A 228 -8.26 -25.01 -17.93
C PRO A 228 -8.56 -23.66 -17.24
N ALA A 229 -7.50 -22.92 -16.89
CA ALA A 229 -7.64 -21.55 -16.35
C ALA A 229 -8.36 -20.63 -17.35
N SER A 230 -9.31 -19.85 -16.86
CA SER A 230 -10.02 -18.81 -17.62
C SER A 230 -9.11 -17.58 -17.75
N LEU A 231 -8.16 -17.62 -18.67
CA LEU A 231 -7.11 -16.62 -18.80
C LEU A 231 -7.41 -15.66 -19.95
N ALA A 232 -7.44 -14.35 -19.68
CA ALA A 232 -7.55 -13.26 -20.64
C ALA A 232 -6.24 -12.49 -20.84
N GLY A 233 -5.24 -12.70 -19.97
CA GLY A 233 -3.95 -12.05 -20.04
C GLY A 233 -3.35 -11.84 -18.64
N TYR A 234 -2.40 -10.91 -18.56
CA TYR A 234 -1.68 -10.61 -17.34
C TYR A 234 -1.50 -9.12 -17.13
N ASN A 235 -1.46 -8.70 -15.86
CA ASN A 235 -0.93 -7.42 -15.43
C ASN A 235 0.39 -7.64 -14.69
N VAL A 236 1.40 -6.88 -15.09
CA VAL A 236 2.74 -6.92 -14.50
C VAL A 236 2.93 -5.71 -13.62
N TYR A 237 3.42 -5.94 -12.41
CA TYR A 237 3.57 -4.91 -11.39
C TYR A 237 5.01 -4.80 -10.91
N ARG A 238 5.39 -3.56 -10.57
CA ARG A 238 6.66 -3.25 -9.92
C ARG A 238 6.44 -2.28 -8.76
N ARG A 239 7.15 -2.51 -7.66
CA ARG A 239 7.25 -1.56 -6.55
C ARG A 239 8.69 -1.45 -6.05
N PRO A 240 9.08 -0.32 -5.42
CA PRO A 240 10.33 -0.26 -4.66
C PRO A 240 10.31 -1.29 -3.52
N ALA A 241 11.44 -1.96 -3.26
CA ALA A 241 11.52 -3.01 -2.24
C ALA A 241 11.21 -2.49 -0.82
N LYS A 242 11.51 -1.22 -0.54
CA LYS A 242 11.20 -0.55 0.74
C LYS A 242 9.70 -0.37 0.98
N ARG A 243 8.86 -0.52 -0.04
CA ARG A 243 7.41 -0.38 0.05
C ARG A 243 6.79 -1.76 0.24
N GLU A 244 6.15 -2.00 1.38
CA GLU A 244 5.61 -3.32 1.72
C GLU A 244 4.37 -3.70 0.91
N ALA A 245 3.59 -2.74 0.46
CA ALA A 245 2.34 -2.99 -0.24
C ALA A 245 2.14 -2.08 -1.47
N GLY A 246 1.20 -2.48 -2.33
CA GLY A 246 0.87 -1.79 -3.57
C GLY A 246 1.90 -2.10 -4.66
N GLY A 247 1.75 -1.45 -5.80
CA GLY A 247 2.63 -1.57 -6.96
C GLY A 247 2.07 -0.76 -8.12
N ASN A 248 2.94 -0.34 -9.01
CA ASN A 248 2.54 0.31 -10.26
C ASN A 248 2.43 -0.75 -11.35
N VAL A 249 1.31 -0.77 -12.08
CA VAL A 249 1.18 -1.58 -13.27
C VAL A 249 2.14 -1.04 -14.35
N LEU A 250 2.86 -1.94 -15.02
CA LEU A 250 3.85 -1.59 -16.02
C LEU A 250 3.30 -1.60 -17.44
N ASN A 251 2.32 -2.46 -17.70
CA ASN A 251 1.66 -2.59 -18.99
C ASN A 251 0.40 -1.71 -19.06
N GLY A 252 0.16 -1.09 -20.23
CA GLY A 252 -1.06 -0.30 -20.50
C GLY A 252 -2.24 -1.18 -20.90
N GLU A 253 -1.97 -2.28 -21.60
CA GLU A 253 -2.94 -3.28 -22.05
C GLU A 253 -2.55 -4.65 -21.48
N PRO A 254 -3.49 -5.60 -21.33
CA PRO A 254 -3.19 -6.96 -20.88
C PRO A 254 -2.10 -7.64 -21.71
N VAL A 255 -1.10 -8.21 -21.06
CA VAL A 255 -0.05 -9.00 -21.71
C VAL A 255 -0.62 -10.40 -21.95
N THR A 256 -0.55 -10.91 -23.17
CA THR A 256 -1.03 -12.26 -23.52
C THR A 256 0.03 -13.35 -23.39
N GLU A 257 1.29 -12.94 -23.47
CA GLU A 257 2.45 -13.82 -23.36
C GLU A 257 2.87 -14.01 -21.90
N THR A 258 3.67 -15.02 -21.63
CA THR A 258 4.25 -15.28 -20.31
C THR A 258 5.62 -14.59 -20.11
N THR A 259 5.82 -13.48 -20.81
CA THR A 259 7.03 -12.67 -20.77
C THR A 259 6.70 -11.19 -20.86
N PHE A 260 7.50 -10.34 -20.23
CA PHE A 260 7.36 -8.88 -20.30
C PHE A 260 8.74 -8.22 -20.16
N ASN A 261 8.95 -7.15 -20.90
CA ASN A 261 10.17 -6.36 -20.85
C ASN A 261 9.91 -5.01 -20.16
N ASP A 262 10.48 -4.82 -18.99
CA ASP A 262 10.52 -3.52 -18.32
C ASP A 262 11.71 -2.72 -18.82
N THR A 263 11.43 -1.58 -19.47
CA THR A 263 12.44 -0.64 -19.99
C THR A 263 12.48 0.68 -19.20
N LYS A 264 11.75 0.76 -18.08
CA LYS A 264 11.64 1.98 -17.27
C LYS A 264 12.18 1.81 -15.86
N PHE A 265 13.22 1.01 -15.70
CA PHE A 265 13.88 0.82 -14.41
C PHE A 265 15.05 1.80 -14.21
N VAL A 266 15.57 1.82 -12.99
CA VAL A 266 16.77 2.54 -12.60
C VAL A 266 17.76 1.53 -12.04
N TYR A 267 18.98 1.53 -12.56
CA TYR A 267 20.07 0.67 -12.05
C TYR A 267 20.34 0.91 -10.56
N LYS A 268 20.74 -0.13 -9.85
CA LYS A 268 21.03 -0.13 -8.39
C LYS A 268 19.83 0.24 -7.51
N SER A 269 18.62 0.22 -8.08
CA SER A 269 17.38 0.37 -7.31
C SER A 269 16.80 -1.00 -7.02
N ASP A 270 16.43 -1.22 -5.75
CA ASP A 270 15.83 -2.47 -5.32
C ASP A 270 14.34 -2.47 -5.66
N TYR A 271 13.91 -3.42 -6.47
CA TYR A 271 12.52 -3.60 -6.89
C TYR A 271 11.97 -4.94 -6.43
N VAL A 272 10.65 -4.99 -6.31
CA VAL A 272 9.88 -6.22 -6.20
C VAL A 272 8.89 -6.23 -7.36
N TYR A 273 8.95 -7.29 -8.16
CA TYR A 273 8.02 -7.58 -9.24
C TYR A 273 7.01 -8.62 -8.82
N PHE A 274 5.80 -8.52 -9.31
CA PHE A 274 4.76 -9.54 -9.22
C PHE A 274 3.82 -9.44 -10.41
N VAL A 275 3.13 -10.53 -10.71
CA VAL A 275 2.24 -10.64 -11.87
C VAL A 275 0.88 -11.16 -11.39
N ARG A 276 -0.20 -10.65 -11.99
CA ARG A 276 -1.55 -11.13 -11.79
C ARG A 276 -2.11 -11.66 -13.10
N SER A 277 -2.78 -12.79 -13.05
CA SER A 277 -3.61 -13.29 -14.14
C SER A 277 -4.87 -12.45 -14.25
N LEU A 278 -5.40 -12.31 -15.45
CA LEU A 278 -6.66 -11.64 -15.76
C LEU A 278 -7.66 -12.66 -16.25
N SER A 279 -8.89 -12.58 -15.76
CA SER A 279 -10.02 -13.41 -16.21
C SER A 279 -11.18 -12.53 -16.60
N GLN A 280 -12.00 -12.97 -17.55
CA GLN A 280 -13.19 -12.24 -17.96
C GLN A 280 -14.29 -12.40 -16.90
N GLY A 281 -14.72 -11.30 -16.31
CA GLY A 281 -15.88 -11.22 -15.45
C GLY A 281 -17.11 -10.63 -16.17
N ALA A 282 -18.22 -10.53 -15.45
CA ALA A 282 -19.46 -9.99 -15.98
C ALA A 282 -19.36 -8.49 -16.37
N THR A 283 -18.62 -7.72 -15.59
CA THR A 283 -18.49 -6.25 -15.75
C THR A 283 -17.12 -5.78 -16.20
N GLY A 284 -16.20 -6.71 -16.50
CA GLY A 284 -14.83 -6.39 -16.90
C GLY A 284 -13.83 -7.44 -16.46
N LEU A 285 -12.55 -7.13 -16.56
CA LEU A 285 -11.48 -8.04 -16.18
C LEU A 285 -11.33 -8.13 -14.66
N ILE A 286 -11.14 -9.35 -14.17
CA ILE A 286 -10.90 -9.65 -12.76
C ILE A 286 -9.45 -10.12 -12.62
N GLU A 287 -8.72 -9.53 -11.69
CA GLU A 287 -7.35 -9.93 -11.37
C GLU A 287 -7.31 -11.11 -10.38
N SER A 288 -6.33 -11.98 -10.55
CA SER A 288 -5.96 -12.97 -9.52
C SER A 288 -5.35 -12.29 -8.28
N ALA A 289 -5.05 -13.06 -7.25
CA ALA A 289 -4.08 -12.65 -6.25
C ALA A 289 -2.70 -12.43 -6.89
N ASP A 290 -1.77 -11.80 -6.14
CA ASP A 290 -0.40 -11.62 -6.59
C ASP A 290 0.28 -12.98 -6.79
N SER A 291 1.15 -13.10 -7.81
CA SER A 291 2.15 -14.17 -7.85
C SER A 291 3.09 -14.07 -6.65
N GLU A 292 3.88 -15.09 -6.39
CA GLU A 292 5.02 -14.95 -5.49
C GLU A 292 5.88 -13.77 -5.95
N PRO A 293 6.18 -12.83 -5.02
CA PRO A 293 6.96 -11.64 -5.35
C PRO A 293 8.42 -12.01 -5.64
N PHE A 294 9.00 -11.39 -6.67
CA PHE A 294 10.40 -11.57 -7.05
C PHE A 294 11.18 -10.27 -6.83
N ALA A 295 12.15 -10.31 -5.90
CA ALA A 295 13.04 -9.19 -5.64
C ALA A 295 14.16 -9.17 -6.68
N PHE A 296 14.43 -8.01 -7.29
CA PHE A 296 15.44 -7.85 -8.31
C PHE A 296 16.07 -6.46 -8.25
N THR A 297 17.42 -6.43 -8.27
CA THR A 297 18.19 -5.19 -8.34
C THR A 297 18.94 -5.19 -9.67
N PRO A 298 18.53 -4.38 -10.67
CA PRO A 298 19.25 -4.27 -11.93
C PRO A 298 20.66 -3.73 -11.69
N ILE A 299 21.67 -4.46 -12.16
CA ILE A 299 23.06 -4.04 -12.15
C ILE A 299 23.52 -3.96 -13.59
N ASP A 300 24.16 -2.87 -13.97
CA ASP A 300 24.78 -2.74 -15.27
C ASP A 300 26.14 -3.48 -15.25
N THR A 301 26.24 -4.48 -16.09
CA THR A 301 27.46 -5.28 -16.30
C THR A 301 27.89 -5.26 -17.77
N PHE A 302 27.28 -4.39 -18.57
CA PHE A 302 27.50 -4.31 -20.01
C PHE A 302 28.60 -3.29 -20.29
N ALA A 303 29.76 -3.78 -20.74
CA ALA A 303 30.86 -2.91 -21.13
C ALA A 303 30.55 -2.17 -22.45
N PRO A 304 31.00 -0.91 -22.60
CA PRO A 304 30.85 -0.16 -23.84
C PRO A 304 31.58 -0.82 -25.03
N ALA A 305 31.26 -0.35 -26.23
CA ALA A 305 32.05 -0.73 -27.42
C ALA A 305 33.45 -0.11 -27.38
N ALA A 306 34.42 -0.85 -27.92
CA ALA A 306 35.79 -0.36 -28.03
C ALA A 306 35.89 0.90 -28.90
N PRO A 307 36.69 1.93 -28.51
CA PRO A 307 36.88 3.13 -29.35
C PRO A 307 37.42 2.77 -30.72
N HIS A 308 36.79 3.32 -31.79
CA HIS A 308 37.19 3.02 -33.16
C HIS A 308 36.73 4.12 -34.15
N PRO A 309 37.56 4.56 -35.09
CA PRO A 309 39.02 4.29 -35.22
C PRO A 309 39.86 5.06 -34.18
N VAL A 310 41.03 4.54 -33.84
CA VAL A 310 42.03 5.32 -33.13
C VAL A 310 43.10 5.73 -34.14
N SER A 311 43.44 7.02 -34.18
CA SER A 311 44.50 7.60 -35.01
C SER A 311 45.65 8.04 -34.11
N ILE A 312 46.87 8.01 -34.67
CA ILE A 312 48.08 8.33 -33.96
C ILE A 312 48.99 9.24 -34.82
N ALA A 313 49.68 10.17 -34.20
CA ALA A 313 50.65 11.03 -34.84
C ALA A 313 51.80 11.37 -33.89
N SER A 314 53.00 11.52 -34.40
CA SER A 314 54.19 11.92 -33.65
C SER A 314 54.75 13.25 -34.18
N ALA A 315 55.08 14.19 -33.29
CA ALA A 315 55.74 15.44 -33.59
C ALA A 315 56.34 16.05 -32.30
N ASN A 316 57.43 16.79 -32.44
CA ASN A 316 58.03 17.59 -31.36
C ASN A 316 58.30 16.77 -30.07
N GLY A 317 58.76 15.54 -30.21
CA GLY A 317 59.09 14.65 -29.08
C GLY A 317 57.88 14.16 -28.31
N THR A 318 56.68 14.17 -28.91
CA THR A 318 55.43 13.69 -28.30
C THR A 318 54.64 12.79 -29.25
N ILE A 319 53.85 11.85 -28.69
CA ILE A 319 52.90 11.06 -29.46
C ILE A 319 51.49 11.49 -29.05
N SER A 320 50.67 11.77 -30.06
CA SER A 320 49.26 12.17 -29.86
C SER A 320 48.32 11.13 -30.43
N LEU A 321 47.28 10.79 -29.67
CA LEU A 321 46.23 9.88 -30.03
C LEU A 321 44.89 10.64 -30.19
N PHE A 322 44.07 10.22 -31.13
CA PHE A 322 42.76 10.78 -31.43
C PHE A 322 41.77 9.66 -31.70
N TRP A 323 40.53 9.81 -31.20
CA TRP A 323 39.45 8.86 -31.50
C TRP A 323 38.10 9.61 -31.48
N PRO A 324 37.05 9.09 -32.12
CA PRO A 324 35.70 9.68 -32.01
C PRO A 324 35.12 9.43 -30.64
N SER A 325 34.20 10.31 -30.18
CA SER A 325 33.41 10.05 -28.99
C SER A 325 32.55 8.80 -29.17
N SER A 326 32.38 8.02 -28.12
CA SER A 326 31.41 6.90 -28.11
C SER A 326 30.00 7.40 -28.39
N PRO A 327 29.21 6.71 -29.23
CA PRO A 327 27.80 6.98 -29.39
C PRO A 327 26.97 6.57 -28.16
N GLU A 328 27.53 5.77 -27.25
CA GLU A 328 26.86 5.30 -26.03
C GLU A 328 26.82 6.43 -25.00
N ARG A 329 25.62 6.69 -24.48
CA ARG A 329 25.35 7.88 -23.62
C ARG A 329 25.92 7.78 -22.23
N ASP A 330 26.27 6.59 -21.78
CA ASP A 330 26.76 6.30 -20.45
C ASP A 330 28.28 6.21 -20.36
N VAL A 331 29.00 6.27 -21.48
CA VAL A 331 30.46 6.41 -21.49
C VAL A 331 30.86 7.73 -20.84
N VAL A 332 31.68 7.66 -19.80
CA VAL A 332 32.11 8.81 -19.00
C VAL A 332 33.59 9.16 -19.28
N GLY A 333 34.37 8.28 -19.93
CA GLY A 333 35.73 8.55 -20.24
C GLY A 333 36.45 7.37 -20.88
N TYR A 334 37.77 7.57 -21.01
CA TYR A 334 38.68 6.63 -21.72
C TYR A 334 39.90 6.37 -20.88
N ASN A 335 40.44 5.12 -20.98
CA ASN A 335 41.75 4.75 -20.50
C ASN A 335 42.71 4.52 -21.69
N ILE A 336 43.92 4.95 -21.51
CA ILE A 336 44.99 4.85 -22.52
C ILE A 336 46.07 3.90 -22.01
N TYR A 337 46.46 2.95 -22.83
CA TYR A 337 47.47 1.97 -22.51
C TYR A 337 48.58 2.05 -23.53
N ARG A 338 49.83 1.89 -23.07
CA ARG A 338 51.08 1.90 -23.87
C ARG A 338 51.89 0.64 -23.61
N ALA A 339 52.50 0.10 -24.67
CA ALA A 339 53.49 -0.94 -24.61
C ALA A 339 54.63 -0.65 -25.60
N ALA A 340 55.75 -1.32 -25.45
CA ALA A 340 56.89 -1.23 -26.37
C ALA A 340 56.65 -1.96 -27.70
N SER A 341 55.66 -2.86 -27.77
CA SER A 341 55.29 -3.62 -28.97
C SER A 341 53.78 -3.86 -29.00
N GLY A 342 53.18 -3.85 -30.20
CA GLY A 342 51.78 -4.18 -30.39
C GLY A 342 51.40 -5.64 -30.07
N ASN A 343 52.40 -6.52 -30.05
CA ASN A 343 52.24 -7.93 -29.69
C ASN A 343 52.69 -8.21 -28.25
N ALA A 344 52.87 -7.16 -27.42
CA ALA A 344 53.25 -7.30 -26.03
C ALA A 344 52.18 -8.10 -25.26
N PRO A 345 52.60 -8.98 -24.33
CA PRO A 345 51.63 -9.66 -23.44
C PRO A 345 50.86 -8.64 -22.61
N GLU A 346 49.68 -9.02 -22.15
CA GLU A 346 48.76 -8.11 -21.43
C GLU A 346 49.42 -7.44 -20.22
N THR A 347 50.32 -8.10 -19.57
CA THR A 347 51.04 -7.64 -18.39
C THR A 347 52.05 -6.50 -18.66
N GLU A 348 52.42 -6.27 -19.94
CA GLU A 348 53.33 -5.21 -20.35
C GLU A 348 52.64 -3.94 -20.82
N TRP A 349 51.29 -3.95 -20.91
CA TRP A 349 50.51 -2.75 -21.20
C TRP A 349 50.41 -1.87 -19.97
N VAL A 350 50.94 -0.68 -20.02
CA VAL A 350 50.92 0.28 -18.91
C VAL A 350 49.83 1.29 -19.13
N LYS A 351 48.92 1.43 -18.16
CA LYS A 351 47.91 2.47 -18.14
C LYS A 351 48.59 3.83 -17.92
N LEU A 352 48.30 4.81 -18.76
CA LEU A 352 48.95 6.13 -18.75
C LEU A 352 48.16 7.18 -17.93
N ASN A 353 46.90 6.96 -17.70
CA ASN A 353 46.03 7.87 -16.93
C ASN A 353 45.51 7.21 -15.67
N ASP A 354 45.53 7.90 -14.53
CA ASP A 354 45.06 7.40 -13.23
C ASP A 354 43.51 7.27 -13.20
N GLN A 355 42.81 8.25 -13.76
CA GLN A 355 41.37 8.30 -13.89
C GLN A 355 40.99 8.37 -15.37
N PRO A 356 39.79 7.83 -15.74
CA PRO A 356 39.31 7.95 -17.11
C PRO A 356 39.24 9.41 -17.54
N ILE A 357 39.74 9.71 -18.76
CA ILE A 357 39.71 11.07 -19.31
C ILE A 357 38.48 11.25 -20.22
N ALA A 358 37.79 12.39 -20.10
CA ALA A 358 36.65 12.72 -20.96
C ALA A 358 37.04 13.18 -22.38
N PRO A 359 38.19 13.85 -22.63
CA PRO A 359 38.61 14.22 -23.96
C PRO A 359 38.84 13.01 -24.85
N VAL A 360 38.58 13.16 -26.14
CA VAL A 360 38.80 12.15 -27.21
C VAL A 360 40.17 12.26 -27.85
N THR A 361 41.11 12.79 -27.12
CA THR A 361 42.53 12.97 -27.49
C THR A 361 43.39 12.79 -26.27
N PHE A 362 44.59 12.24 -26.48
CA PHE A 362 45.58 12.08 -25.44
C PHE A 362 46.97 12.39 -26.01
N ARG A 363 47.81 13.09 -25.26
CA ARG A 363 49.18 13.40 -25.60
C ARG A 363 50.12 12.71 -24.61
N ASP A 364 51.00 11.87 -25.14
CA ASP A 364 52.07 11.26 -24.37
C ASP A 364 53.39 12.05 -24.61
N ASP A 365 53.82 12.74 -23.58
CA ASP A 365 55.06 13.50 -23.54
C ASP A 365 56.20 12.73 -22.83
N ARG A 366 55.91 11.50 -22.38
CA ARG A 366 56.86 10.63 -21.71
C ARG A 366 57.42 9.56 -22.66
N VAL A 367 57.75 9.96 -23.87
CA VAL A 367 58.34 9.11 -24.91
C VAL A 367 59.81 9.48 -25.13
N VAL A 368 60.60 8.49 -25.56
CA VAL A 368 62.03 8.69 -25.95
C VAL A 368 62.03 8.77 -27.46
N ILE A 369 62.71 9.79 -28.00
CA ILE A 369 62.89 9.98 -29.45
C ILE A 369 63.48 8.74 -30.07
N ASP A 370 63.04 8.39 -31.28
CA ASP A 370 63.41 7.24 -32.07
C ASP A 370 63.04 5.86 -31.49
N GLN A 371 62.30 5.85 -30.39
CA GLN A 371 61.63 4.64 -29.84
C GLN A 371 60.25 4.43 -30.44
N VAL A 372 59.91 3.14 -30.70
CA VAL A 372 58.57 2.74 -31.15
C VAL A 372 57.72 2.46 -29.95
N TYR A 373 56.47 2.96 -29.99
CA TYR A 373 55.46 2.73 -28.96
C TYR A 373 54.16 2.27 -29.59
N SER A 374 53.50 1.34 -28.94
CA SER A 374 52.16 0.86 -29.30
C SER A 374 51.15 1.31 -28.28
N TYR A 375 49.97 1.72 -28.75
CA TYR A 375 48.88 2.24 -27.90
C TYR A 375 47.59 1.54 -28.22
N ARG A 376 46.74 1.45 -27.21
CA ARG A 376 45.33 1.07 -27.29
C ARG A 376 44.51 1.90 -26.32
N VAL A 377 43.23 2.08 -26.62
CA VAL A 377 42.29 2.88 -25.85
C VAL A 377 41.09 2.03 -25.49
N THR A 378 40.58 2.18 -24.26
CA THR A 378 39.31 1.60 -23.82
C THR A 378 38.36 2.68 -23.45
N ALA A 379 37.04 2.41 -23.52
CA ALA A 379 35.99 3.26 -23.02
C ALA A 379 35.51 2.77 -21.65
N ILE A 380 35.13 3.68 -20.79
CA ILE A 380 34.60 3.41 -19.44
C ILE A 380 33.21 4.04 -19.32
N ASP A 381 32.21 3.26 -18.86
CA ASP A 381 30.89 3.74 -18.55
C ASP A 381 30.77 4.30 -17.11
N ARG A 382 29.61 4.86 -16.79
CA ARG A 382 29.30 5.39 -15.46
C ARG A 382 29.19 4.33 -14.34
N PHE A 383 29.14 3.03 -14.69
CA PHE A 383 29.12 1.91 -13.76
C PHE A 383 30.50 1.25 -13.62
N ASN A 384 31.50 1.82 -14.29
CA ASN A 384 32.89 1.36 -14.30
C ASN A 384 33.09 0.05 -15.06
N ASN A 385 32.22 -0.25 -16.05
CA ASN A 385 32.51 -1.33 -17.00
C ASN A 385 33.46 -0.80 -18.06
N GLU A 386 34.54 -1.54 -18.28
CA GLU A 386 35.60 -1.19 -19.24
C GLU A 386 35.43 -1.98 -20.54
N SER A 387 35.45 -1.28 -21.66
CA SER A 387 35.31 -1.89 -22.99
C SER A 387 36.51 -2.84 -23.31
N PRO A 388 36.35 -3.74 -24.26
CA PRO A 388 37.53 -4.33 -24.94
C PRO A 388 38.43 -3.22 -25.46
N PRO A 389 39.77 -3.46 -25.58
CA PRO A 389 40.67 -2.48 -26.12
C PRO A 389 40.39 -2.21 -27.62
N SER A 390 40.68 -1.00 -28.04
CA SER A 390 40.71 -0.65 -29.46
C SER A 390 41.74 -1.50 -30.22
N LYS A 391 41.71 -1.43 -31.55
CA LYS A 391 42.84 -1.89 -32.34
C LYS A 391 44.13 -1.14 -31.93
N VAL A 392 45.23 -1.89 -31.86
CA VAL A 392 46.52 -1.31 -31.52
C VAL A 392 46.97 -0.39 -32.64
N VAL A 393 47.44 0.78 -32.28
CA VAL A 393 48.15 1.72 -33.18
C VAL A 393 49.59 1.87 -32.73
N THR A 394 50.52 1.96 -33.67
CA THR A 394 51.95 2.00 -33.37
C THR A 394 52.57 3.19 -34.10
N GLU A 395 53.48 3.90 -33.42
CA GLU A 395 54.19 5.05 -33.97
C GLU A 395 55.60 5.17 -33.36
N THR A 396 56.52 5.73 -34.13
CA THR A 396 57.84 6.10 -33.65
C THR A 396 57.81 7.52 -33.09
N ALA A 397 58.44 7.77 -31.97
CA ALA A 397 58.53 9.12 -31.42
C ALA A 397 59.52 9.95 -32.24
N HIS A 398 59.01 10.99 -32.93
CA HIS A 398 59.82 11.90 -33.75
C HIS A 398 60.14 13.21 -33.03
N PRO A 399 61.31 13.85 -33.31
CA PRO A 399 61.71 15.12 -32.75
C PRO A 399 60.78 16.28 -33.13
#